data_e4a93d39f312f0e58016ec63b8a66563
#
_entry.id   e4a93d39f312f0e58016ec63b8a66563
#
_cell.length_a   1.000
_cell.length_b   1.000
_cell.length_c   1.000
_cell.angle_alpha   90.00
_cell.angle_beta   90.00
_cell.angle_gamma   90.00
#
_symmetry.space_group_name_H-M   'P 1'
#
loop_
_entity.id
_entity.type
_entity.pdbx_description
1 polymer ?
#
loop_
_entity_poly.entity_id
_entity_poly.type
_entity_poly.pdbx_seq_one_letter_code
_entity_poly.pdbx_strand_id
1 'polypeptide(L)'
;MKHMKFLTFFFCIAFAVFACSSNNETDPNAGGIPDKEEPLATDFAKGADISWVTEMEHKGMKFYNASGVETDCFQLMKDLGLNAVRLRVWVDPKEHDNWCDTADLVTKAKRAAELGMDVMV
;
A
#
# COMPACT_ATOMS: atom_id res chain seq x y z
N MET A 1 -17.40 53.09 -40.59
CA MET A 1 -17.86 52.60 -41.92
C MET A 1 -17.22 51.27 -42.21
N LYS A 2 -17.97 50.33 -42.69
CA LYS A 2 -17.74 48.91 -43.08
C LYS A 2 -17.91 47.86 -42.02
N HIS A 3 -19.13 47.37 -42.01
CA HIS A 3 -19.56 46.12 -41.42
C HIS A 3 -18.91 44.92 -42.15
N MET A 4 -18.32 44.01 -41.39
CA MET A 4 -17.94 42.71 -41.94
C MET A 4 -18.67 41.63 -41.14
N LYS A 5 -19.64 41.03 -41.80
CA LYS A 5 -20.47 39.93 -41.26
C LYS A 5 -19.61 38.66 -41.24
N PHE A 6 -19.38 38.09 -40.05
CA PHE A 6 -18.75 36.79 -39.90
C PHE A 6 -19.83 35.72 -39.93
N LEU A 7 -19.77 34.92 -40.96
CA LEU A 7 -20.67 33.81 -41.25
C LEU A 7 -20.26 32.61 -40.39
N THR A 8 -21.11 32.25 -39.42
CA THR A 8 -20.92 31.11 -38.53
C THR A 8 -21.26 29.83 -39.29
N PHE A 9 -20.25 29.02 -39.57
CA PHE A 9 -20.41 27.69 -40.14
C PHE A 9 -20.64 26.69 -39.03
N PHE A 10 -21.87 26.20 -38.89
CA PHE A 10 -22.26 25.15 -37.96
C PHE A 10 -21.86 23.80 -38.55
N PHE A 11 -20.81 23.17 -38.03
CA PHE A 11 -20.41 21.82 -38.41
C PHE A 11 -21.03 20.84 -37.42
N CYS A 12 -22.16 20.23 -37.79
CA CYS A 12 -22.75 19.12 -37.06
C CYS A 12 -21.92 17.86 -37.29
N ILE A 13 -21.13 17.47 -36.29
CA ILE A 13 -20.51 16.14 -36.25
C ILE A 13 -21.47 15.20 -35.52
N ALA A 14 -22.11 14.30 -36.28
CA ALA A 14 -22.89 13.19 -35.73
C ALA A 14 -21.93 12.13 -35.18
N PHE A 15 -21.89 11.99 -33.84
CA PHE A 15 -21.20 10.91 -33.19
C PHE A 15 -22.10 9.66 -33.23
N ALA A 16 -21.72 8.68 -34.05
CA ALA A 16 -22.30 7.35 -33.99
C ALA A 16 -21.77 6.61 -32.77
N VAL A 17 -22.61 6.44 -31.75
CA VAL A 17 -22.34 5.53 -30.60
C VAL A 17 -22.46 4.10 -31.08
N PHE A 18 -21.32 3.44 -31.21
CA PHE A 18 -21.25 2.00 -31.40
C PHE A 18 -21.50 1.33 -30.02
N ALA A 19 -22.72 0.85 -29.81
CA ALA A 19 -23.06 0.04 -28.64
C ALA A 19 -22.51 -1.36 -28.87
N CYS A 20 -21.42 -1.72 -28.20
CA CYS A 20 -20.96 -3.09 -28.08
C CYS A 20 -21.87 -3.80 -27.06
N SER A 21 -22.83 -4.58 -27.55
CA SER A 21 -23.62 -5.51 -26.74
C SER A 21 -22.76 -6.75 -26.48
N SER A 22 -22.24 -6.92 -25.26
CA SER A 22 -21.66 -8.18 -24.84
C SER A 22 -22.79 -9.09 -24.37
N ASN A 23 -23.05 -10.13 -25.17
CA ASN A 23 -23.94 -11.23 -24.77
C ASN A 23 -23.27 -12.05 -23.66
N ASN A 24 -23.79 -11.93 -22.44
CA ASN A 24 -23.49 -12.88 -21.37
C ASN A 24 -24.23 -14.20 -21.69
N GLU A 25 -23.52 -15.16 -22.24
CA GLU A 25 -23.97 -16.56 -22.17
C GLU A 25 -23.81 -17.04 -20.73
N THR A 26 -24.91 -17.17 -20.03
CA THR A 26 -24.98 -17.82 -18.72
C THR A 26 -24.84 -19.31 -18.93
N ASP A 27 -23.70 -19.87 -18.53
CA ASP A 27 -23.49 -21.32 -18.40
C ASP A 27 -24.38 -21.84 -17.24
N PRO A 28 -25.37 -22.73 -17.51
CA PRO A 28 -26.29 -23.23 -16.49
C PRO A 28 -25.65 -24.21 -15.49
N ASN A 29 -24.35 -24.49 -15.56
CA ASN A 29 -23.67 -25.46 -14.72
C ASN A 29 -22.53 -24.88 -13.86
N ALA A 30 -22.43 -23.57 -13.73
CA ALA A 30 -21.57 -22.95 -12.73
C ALA A 30 -22.24 -23.12 -11.36
N GLY A 31 -21.84 -24.15 -10.62
CA GLY A 31 -22.19 -24.34 -9.22
C GLY A 31 -21.81 -23.08 -8.45
N GLY A 32 -22.83 -22.36 -7.96
CA GLY A 32 -22.68 -21.06 -7.32
C GLY A 32 -21.73 -21.13 -6.15
N ILE A 33 -20.53 -20.59 -6.34
CA ILE A 33 -19.76 -20.02 -5.25
C ILE A 33 -20.56 -18.77 -4.87
N PRO A 34 -21.03 -18.63 -3.61
CA PRO A 34 -21.69 -17.39 -3.22
C PRO A 34 -20.65 -16.28 -3.41
N ASP A 35 -20.92 -15.36 -4.33
CA ASP A 35 -20.21 -14.10 -4.45
C ASP A 35 -20.43 -13.30 -3.14
N LYS A 36 -19.70 -13.71 -2.12
CA LYS A 36 -19.41 -12.82 -1.03
C LYS A 36 -18.36 -11.88 -1.59
N GLU A 37 -18.82 -10.77 -2.16
CA GLU A 37 -17.94 -9.62 -2.39
C GLU A 37 -17.31 -9.28 -1.06
N GLU A 38 -16.17 -9.87 -0.77
CA GLU A 38 -15.26 -9.34 0.22
C GLU A 38 -14.96 -7.92 -0.24
N PRO A 39 -15.17 -6.89 0.60
CA PRO A 39 -14.81 -5.54 0.21
C PRO A 39 -13.35 -5.61 -0.24
N LEU A 40 -13.08 -5.34 -1.53
CA LEU A 40 -11.73 -5.18 -2.03
C LEU A 40 -11.01 -4.28 -1.02
N ALA A 41 -9.94 -4.80 -0.42
CA ALA A 41 -9.13 -4.03 0.48
C ALA A 41 -8.78 -2.72 -0.22
N THR A 42 -9.47 -1.64 0.17
CA THR A 42 -9.39 -0.35 -0.51
C THR A 42 -8.04 0.31 -0.28
N ASP A 43 -7.16 -0.35 0.48
CA ASP A 43 -5.87 0.19 0.84
C ASP A 43 -4.75 -0.76 0.37
N PHE A 44 -4.03 -0.32 -0.66
CA PHE A 44 -2.87 -1.03 -1.15
C PHE A 44 -1.77 -1.05 -0.10
N ALA A 45 -1.24 -2.26 0.26
CA ALA A 45 -0.16 -2.39 1.21
C ALA A 45 1.13 -1.76 0.67
N LYS A 46 1.54 -0.66 1.28
CA LYS A 46 2.81 0.02 1.04
C LYS A 46 3.72 -0.27 2.21
N GLY A 47 4.75 -1.08 2.00
CA GLY A 47 5.57 -1.55 3.11
C GLY A 47 7.06 -1.58 2.81
N ALA A 48 7.83 -1.76 3.88
CA ALA A 48 9.28 -1.96 3.83
C ALA A 48 9.69 -3.10 4.77
N ASP A 49 10.80 -3.78 4.44
CA ASP A 49 11.46 -4.72 5.37
C ASP A 49 12.34 -3.91 6.33
N ILE A 50 11.98 -3.91 7.59
CA ILE A 50 12.72 -3.24 8.67
C ILE A 50 13.15 -4.22 9.76
N SER A 51 13.41 -5.47 9.38
CA SER A 51 13.75 -6.57 10.28
C SER A 51 14.91 -6.28 11.23
N TRP A 52 15.87 -5.46 10.80
CA TRP A 52 17.10 -5.14 11.52
C TRP A 52 17.04 -3.88 12.39
N VAL A 53 15.89 -3.24 12.49
CA VAL A 53 15.77 -1.95 13.16
C VAL A 53 16.22 -1.96 14.61
N THR A 54 15.85 -2.97 15.38
CA THR A 54 16.23 -3.12 16.80
C THR A 54 17.73 -3.31 16.98
N GLU A 55 18.39 -4.06 16.11
CA GLU A 55 19.84 -4.20 16.09
C GLU A 55 20.54 -2.88 15.76
N MET A 56 20.03 -2.15 14.77
CA MET A 56 20.55 -0.83 14.40
C MET A 56 20.46 0.16 15.55
N GLU A 57 19.30 0.22 16.21
CA GLU A 57 19.05 1.08 17.38
C GLU A 57 19.98 0.70 18.55
N HIS A 58 20.15 -0.60 18.82
CA HIS A 58 21.08 -1.10 19.84
C HIS A 58 22.53 -0.68 19.56
N LYS A 59 22.93 -0.66 18.30
CA LYS A 59 24.25 -0.19 17.86
C LYS A 59 24.38 1.34 17.86
N GLY A 60 23.37 2.05 18.35
CA GLY A 60 23.36 3.52 18.45
C GLY A 60 23.03 4.26 17.15
N MET A 61 22.53 3.55 16.14
CA MET A 61 22.02 4.21 14.93
C MET A 61 20.76 5.00 15.23
N LYS A 62 20.65 6.18 14.65
CA LYS A 62 19.53 7.10 14.81
C LYS A 62 18.95 7.40 13.45
N PHE A 63 17.64 7.56 13.41
CA PHE A 63 16.92 7.93 12.21
C PHE A 63 16.44 9.38 12.33
N TYR A 64 16.38 10.06 11.18
CA TYR A 64 16.03 11.48 11.13
C TYR A 64 14.99 11.72 10.04
N ASN A 65 14.03 12.56 10.33
CA ASN A 65 13.08 13.01 9.31
C ASN A 65 13.70 14.02 8.35
N ALA A 66 12.95 14.46 7.34
CA ALA A 66 13.41 15.42 6.33
C ALA A 66 13.81 16.79 6.91
N SER A 67 13.36 17.12 8.13
CA SER A 67 13.74 18.35 8.85
C SER A 67 14.95 18.15 9.75
N GLY A 68 15.58 16.98 9.74
CA GLY A 68 16.74 16.67 10.57
C GLY A 68 16.42 16.40 12.05
N VAL A 69 15.15 16.14 12.38
CA VAL A 69 14.72 15.79 13.74
C VAL A 69 14.83 14.29 13.94
N GLU A 70 15.48 13.85 15.03
CA GLU A 70 15.55 12.45 15.40
C GLU A 70 14.14 11.89 15.62
N THR A 71 13.83 10.78 14.94
CA THR A 71 12.49 10.20 14.87
C THR A 71 12.58 8.68 14.93
N ASP A 72 11.66 8.04 15.63
CA ASP A 72 11.51 6.58 15.64
C ASP A 72 11.36 6.03 14.20
N CYS A 73 12.02 4.91 13.88
CA CYS A 73 12.02 4.37 12.53
C CYS A 73 10.61 3.97 12.05
N PHE A 74 9.77 3.37 12.91
CA PHE A 74 8.39 3.02 12.55
C PHE A 74 7.54 4.25 12.33
N GLN A 75 7.69 5.27 13.19
CA GLN A 75 7.01 6.55 13.01
C GLN A 75 7.42 7.21 11.69
N LEU A 76 8.72 7.18 11.38
CA LEU A 76 9.24 7.72 10.11
C LEU A 76 8.62 7.01 8.89
N MET A 77 8.52 5.67 8.93
CA MET A 77 7.86 4.91 7.87
C MET A 77 6.38 5.29 7.74
N LYS A 78 5.68 5.44 8.86
CA LYS A 78 4.28 5.90 8.87
C LYS A 78 4.11 7.29 8.28
N ASP A 79 4.97 8.22 8.67
CA ASP A 79 4.95 9.61 8.17
C ASP A 79 5.23 9.71 6.66
N LEU A 80 6.01 8.76 6.13
CA LEU A 80 6.25 8.60 4.69
C LEU A 80 5.08 7.94 3.95
N GLY A 81 4.01 7.57 4.65
CA GLY A 81 2.80 6.99 4.05
C GLY A 81 2.85 5.48 3.87
N LEU A 82 3.77 4.78 4.54
CA LEU A 82 3.74 3.32 4.61
C LEU A 82 2.67 2.89 5.63
N ASN A 83 1.96 1.82 5.30
CA ASN A 83 0.91 1.23 6.13
C ASN A 83 1.22 -0.22 6.53
N ALA A 84 2.35 -0.77 6.10
CA ALA A 84 2.76 -2.14 6.39
C ALA A 84 4.27 -2.24 6.62
N VAL A 85 4.68 -3.22 7.43
CA VAL A 85 6.08 -3.60 7.61
C VAL A 85 6.27 -5.09 7.43
N ARG A 86 7.38 -5.49 6.82
CA ARG A 86 7.82 -6.87 6.82
C ARG A 86 8.85 -7.06 7.91
N LEU A 87 8.64 -8.10 8.74
CA LEU A 87 9.53 -8.48 9.82
C LEU A 87 9.97 -9.94 9.62
N ARG A 88 11.27 -10.17 9.69
CA ARG A 88 11.87 -11.50 9.58
C ARG A 88 11.93 -12.15 10.95
N VAL A 89 11.67 -13.45 11.02
CA VAL A 89 11.91 -14.26 12.19
C VAL A 89 12.90 -15.37 11.87
N TRP A 90 13.85 -15.58 12.75
CA TRP A 90 14.83 -16.66 12.64
C TRP A 90 14.66 -17.66 13.79
N VAL A 91 14.89 -18.91 13.49
CA VAL A 91 14.87 -19.98 14.47
C VAL A 91 16.25 -20.05 15.14
N ASP A 92 16.29 -19.89 16.46
CA ASP A 92 17.49 -19.98 17.32
C ASP A 92 18.70 -19.15 16.83
N PRO A 93 18.57 -17.82 16.67
CA PRO A 93 19.60 -16.96 16.10
C PRO A 93 20.70 -16.57 17.11
N LYS A 94 21.17 -17.51 17.94
CA LYS A 94 22.18 -17.28 19.00
C LYS A 94 23.50 -16.71 18.48
N GLU A 95 23.88 -17.11 17.27
CA GLU A 95 25.11 -16.60 16.63
C GLU A 95 25.00 -15.14 16.18
N HIS A 96 23.77 -14.60 16.24
CA HIS A 96 23.45 -13.23 15.88
C HIS A 96 22.84 -12.45 17.06
N ASP A 97 23.32 -12.68 18.27
CA ASP A 97 22.86 -12.00 19.51
C ASP A 97 21.34 -12.04 19.72
N ASN A 98 20.67 -13.06 19.19
CA ASN A 98 19.22 -13.27 19.17
C ASN A 98 18.41 -12.20 18.39
N TRP A 99 19.04 -11.40 17.54
CA TRP A 99 18.30 -10.51 16.67
C TRP A 99 17.37 -11.27 15.72
N CYS A 100 16.18 -10.75 15.54
CA CYS A 100 15.11 -11.40 14.77
C CYS A 100 14.62 -12.74 15.37
N ASP A 101 14.85 -13.01 16.65
CA ASP A 101 14.15 -14.09 17.35
C ASP A 101 12.67 -13.73 17.60
N THR A 102 11.93 -14.63 18.23
CA THR A 102 10.51 -14.42 18.51
C THR A 102 10.26 -13.22 19.44
N ALA A 103 11.13 -12.98 20.43
CA ALA A 103 10.98 -11.89 21.39
C ALA A 103 11.21 -10.54 20.72
N ASP A 104 12.23 -10.43 19.89
CA ASP A 104 12.55 -9.27 19.10
C ASP A 104 11.46 -8.99 18.02
N LEU A 105 10.96 -10.05 17.37
CA LEU A 105 9.81 -9.96 16.46
C LEU A 105 8.59 -9.34 17.14
N VAL A 106 8.21 -9.86 18.33
CA VAL A 106 7.05 -9.37 19.08
C VAL A 106 7.22 -7.90 19.48
N THR A 107 8.43 -7.51 19.88
CA THR A 107 8.74 -6.11 20.20
C THR A 107 8.51 -5.19 19.00
N LYS A 108 9.02 -5.55 17.84
CA LYS A 108 8.81 -4.79 16.59
C LYS A 108 7.36 -4.78 16.14
N ALA A 109 6.67 -5.92 16.22
CA ALA A 109 5.26 -6.04 15.83
C ALA A 109 4.34 -5.15 16.69
N LYS A 110 4.61 -5.03 17.99
CA LYS A 110 3.87 -4.12 18.89
C LYS A 110 4.05 -2.65 18.47
N ARG A 111 5.27 -2.23 18.16
CA ARG A 111 5.55 -0.86 17.68
C ARG A 111 4.79 -0.55 16.39
N ALA A 112 4.76 -1.50 15.45
CA ALA A 112 3.98 -1.36 14.22
C ALA A 112 2.48 -1.24 14.50
N ALA A 113 1.94 -2.11 15.36
CA ALA A 113 0.53 -2.13 15.72
C ALA A 113 0.07 -0.85 16.42
N GLU A 114 0.89 -0.27 17.31
CA GLU A 114 0.63 1.01 17.99
C GLU A 114 0.46 2.17 17.00
N LEU A 115 1.09 2.09 15.83
CA LEU A 115 0.96 3.04 14.73
C LEU A 115 -0.13 2.65 13.70
N GLY A 116 -0.87 1.56 13.95
CA GLY A 116 -1.87 1.05 13.02
C GLY A 116 -1.27 0.60 11.68
N MET A 117 -0.09 -0.02 11.71
CA MET A 117 0.56 -0.61 10.54
C MET A 117 0.34 -2.13 10.53
N ASP A 118 0.12 -2.68 9.35
CA ASP A 118 0.06 -4.12 9.14
C ASP A 118 1.45 -4.76 9.26
N VAL A 119 1.48 -6.01 9.73
CA VAL A 119 2.73 -6.76 9.89
C VAL A 119 2.69 -8.02 9.06
N MET A 120 3.68 -8.17 8.17
CA MET A 120 3.98 -9.40 7.43
C MET A 120 5.19 -10.08 8.09
N VAL A 121 5.10 -11.37 8.35
CA VAL A 121 6.19 -12.21 8.87
C VAL A 121 6.59 -13.24 7.84
#